data_baccb92fb7eda993d4a967c52ede2861
#
_entry.id   baccb92fb7eda993d4a967c52ede2861
#
_cell.length_a   1.000
_cell.length_b   1.000
_cell.length_c   1.000
_cell.angle_alpha   90.00
_cell.angle_beta   90.00
_cell.angle_gamma   90.00
#
_symmetry.space_group_name_H-M   'P 1'
#
loop_
_entity.id
_entity.type
_entity.pdbx_description
1 polymer ?
#
loop_
_entity_poly.entity_id
_entity_poly.type
_entity_poly.pdbx_seq_one_letter_code
_entity_poly.pdbx_strand_id
1 'polypeptide(L)'
;MTGGHPQAGPGAATAVRPDGDVPAVVLEHVSFAFDDLVVLRDVSFIVPKGSMTMLLGASGAGKSIILKLILGLLRPDAGAIFVNGQRIDRMSEVDLLQLRSDIGMSFQENALFDSLTVGENVGFRLLDAAHLSATEVETRVAEVLEFVGLAEYADRMPSELSGGQRRRVGIARAMASKPSLLLFDDPTTGLDPVIASNVDDEIVKLRDLEHVTSILVTHQIRDAFYIATHEAIRAGGAVQIRDAHGERARFLVLHEGRIYAEGTGAELLAAKDPYLQEFLFMTLPPW
;
A
#
# COMPACT_ATOMS: atom_id res chain seq x y z
N MET A 1 -13.43 4.91 -42.16
CA MET A 1 -14.19 5.03 -40.90
C MET A 1 -13.15 5.13 -39.79
N THR A 2 -12.91 6.34 -39.36
CA THR A 2 -11.85 6.74 -38.43
C THR A 2 -12.36 6.56 -36.99
N GLY A 3 -11.83 5.53 -36.31
CA GLY A 3 -12.08 5.34 -34.89
C GLY A 3 -11.35 6.40 -34.09
N GLY A 4 -12.10 7.29 -33.43
CA GLY A 4 -11.56 8.27 -32.49
C GLY A 4 -11.06 7.57 -31.24
N HIS A 5 -9.77 7.70 -30.96
CA HIS A 5 -9.22 7.41 -29.65
C HIS A 5 -9.76 8.44 -28.64
N PRO A 6 -10.14 8.04 -27.42
CA PRO A 6 -10.43 9.02 -26.37
C PRO A 6 -9.15 9.81 -26.07
N GLN A 7 -9.31 11.11 -26.03
CA GLN A 7 -8.21 12.04 -25.75
C GLN A 7 -7.63 11.77 -24.37
N ALA A 8 -6.31 11.68 -24.32
CA ALA A 8 -5.53 11.68 -23.09
C ALA A 8 -5.91 12.88 -22.22
N GLY A 9 -6.21 12.62 -20.96
CA GLY A 9 -6.47 13.65 -19.96
C GLY A 9 -5.24 14.54 -19.71
N PRO A 10 -5.43 15.70 -19.12
CA PRO A 10 -4.50 16.80 -19.14
C PRO A 10 -3.32 16.67 -18.18
N GLY A 11 -2.16 17.07 -18.66
CA GLY A 11 -1.20 17.86 -17.91
C GLY A 11 -0.25 17.10 -16.99
N ALA A 12 1.03 17.28 -17.28
CA ALA A 12 2.17 16.92 -16.43
C ALA A 12 1.92 17.31 -14.96
N ALA A 13 1.96 16.32 -14.08
CA ALA A 13 1.92 16.53 -12.64
C ALA A 13 3.23 17.21 -12.22
N THR A 14 3.17 18.48 -11.86
CA THR A 14 4.27 19.14 -11.15
C THR A 14 4.34 18.59 -9.73
N ALA A 15 5.54 18.32 -9.23
CA ALA A 15 5.79 17.74 -7.90
C ALA A 15 5.27 18.58 -6.71
N VAL A 16 4.70 19.74 -6.98
CA VAL A 16 4.07 20.65 -5.99
C VAL A 16 2.68 21.00 -6.48
N ARG A 17 1.65 20.75 -5.66
CA ARG A 17 0.29 21.24 -5.94
C ARG A 17 0.23 22.76 -5.82
N PRO A 18 -0.77 23.42 -6.48
CA PRO A 18 -0.98 24.88 -6.39
C PRO A 18 -1.21 25.38 -4.94
N ASP A 19 -1.58 24.51 -4.01
CA ASP A 19 -1.80 24.78 -2.58
C ASP A 19 -0.53 24.70 -1.74
N GLY A 20 0.61 24.35 -2.31
CA GLY A 20 1.91 24.29 -1.61
C GLY A 20 2.18 22.99 -0.85
N ASP A 21 1.23 22.05 -0.80
CA ASP A 21 1.42 20.76 -0.12
C ASP A 21 2.26 19.82 -0.97
N VAL A 22 3.33 19.28 -0.36
CA VAL A 22 4.22 18.28 -0.99
C VAL A 22 3.56 16.91 -0.92
N PRO A 23 3.22 16.27 -2.07
CA PRO A 23 2.66 14.92 -2.08
C PRO A 23 3.61 13.91 -1.44
N ALA A 24 3.04 12.80 -0.94
CA ALA A 24 3.84 11.70 -0.42
C ALA A 24 4.59 10.95 -1.52
N VAL A 25 3.91 10.68 -2.65
CA VAL A 25 4.51 10.01 -3.81
C VAL A 25 4.04 10.69 -5.09
N VAL A 26 4.97 10.87 -6.03
CA VAL A 26 4.68 11.31 -7.41
C VAL A 26 5.46 10.43 -8.37
N LEU A 27 4.76 9.85 -9.34
CA LEU A 27 5.36 9.25 -10.53
C LEU A 27 5.08 10.16 -11.72
N GLU A 28 6.12 10.50 -12.48
CA GLU A 28 6.02 11.34 -13.68
C GLU A 28 6.59 10.58 -14.88
N HIS A 29 5.70 10.18 -15.82
CA HIS A 29 6.05 9.53 -17.07
C HIS A 29 6.97 8.30 -16.92
N VAL A 30 6.73 7.50 -15.86
CA VAL A 30 7.57 6.36 -15.50
C VAL A 30 7.34 5.20 -16.45
N SER A 31 8.43 4.73 -17.06
CA SER A 31 8.46 3.51 -17.86
C SER A 31 9.50 2.55 -17.30
N PHE A 32 9.21 1.25 -17.37
CA PHE A 32 10.10 0.21 -16.86
C PHE A 32 9.95 -1.08 -17.67
N ALA A 33 11.08 -1.71 -18.00
CA ALA A 33 11.15 -3.00 -18.64
C ALA A 33 12.15 -3.94 -17.94
N PHE A 34 11.94 -5.23 -18.06
CA PHE A 34 12.96 -6.25 -17.83
C PHE A 34 13.44 -6.73 -19.21
N ASP A 35 14.66 -6.40 -19.57
CA ASP A 35 15.20 -6.64 -20.91
C ASP A 35 14.22 -6.14 -22.00
N ASP A 36 13.69 -7.04 -22.83
CA ASP A 36 12.72 -6.70 -23.88
C ASP A 36 11.25 -6.67 -23.41
N LEU A 37 10.98 -7.09 -22.16
CA LEU A 37 9.63 -7.13 -21.61
C LEU A 37 9.25 -5.79 -20.97
N VAL A 38 8.50 -4.97 -21.69
CA VAL A 38 7.99 -3.71 -21.17
C VAL A 38 6.84 -3.97 -20.17
N VAL A 39 7.05 -3.60 -18.89
CA VAL A 39 6.10 -3.80 -17.79
C VAL A 39 5.29 -2.54 -17.51
N LEU A 40 5.94 -1.37 -17.51
CA LEU A 40 5.25 -0.09 -17.29
C LEU A 40 5.50 0.84 -18.47
N ARG A 41 4.46 1.57 -18.87
CA ARG A 41 4.44 2.44 -20.05
C ARG A 41 3.87 3.80 -19.68
N ASP A 42 4.73 4.79 -19.46
CA ASP A 42 4.30 6.18 -19.26
C ASP A 42 3.33 6.34 -18.09
N VAL A 43 3.66 5.74 -16.93
CA VAL A 43 2.85 5.76 -15.72
C VAL A 43 3.03 7.08 -14.98
N SER A 44 1.92 7.78 -14.74
CA SER A 44 1.91 9.04 -13.97
C SER A 44 0.75 9.05 -13.00
N PHE A 45 1.02 9.33 -11.73
CA PHE A 45 0.01 9.56 -10.69
C PHE A 45 0.59 10.27 -9.47
N ILE A 46 -0.30 10.75 -8.59
CA ILE A 46 0.05 11.46 -7.35
C ILE A 46 -0.65 10.80 -6.18
N VAL A 47 0.08 10.59 -5.08
CA VAL A 47 -0.46 10.17 -3.78
C VAL A 47 -0.34 11.33 -2.79
N PRO A 48 -1.44 11.97 -2.39
CA PRO A 48 -1.43 13.02 -1.38
C PRO A 48 -1.00 12.48 0.00
N LYS A 49 -0.39 13.33 0.85
CA LYS A 49 -0.12 12.96 2.24
C LYS A 49 -1.41 12.68 3.01
N GLY A 50 -1.36 11.71 3.92
CA GLY A 50 -2.50 11.30 4.74
C GLY A 50 -3.63 10.62 3.96
N SER A 51 -3.44 10.33 2.65
CA SER A 51 -4.43 9.63 1.84
C SER A 51 -4.10 8.16 1.67
N MET A 52 -5.12 7.38 1.30
CA MET A 52 -4.98 6.00 0.88
C MET A 52 -5.24 5.86 -0.62
N THR A 53 -4.31 5.24 -1.32
CA THR A 53 -4.43 4.95 -2.76
C THR A 53 -4.46 3.45 -2.98
N MET A 54 -5.50 2.97 -3.69
CA MET A 54 -5.68 1.59 -4.10
C MET A 54 -5.22 1.43 -5.54
N LEU A 55 -4.17 0.64 -5.79
CA LEU A 55 -3.72 0.32 -7.13
C LEU A 55 -4.24 -1.08 -7.51
N LEU A 56 -5.29 -1.10 -8.32
CA LEU A 56 -5.94 -2.31 -8.82
C LEU A 56 -5.35 -2.75 -10.16
N GLY A 57 -5.44 -4.02 -10.47
CA GLY A 57 -5.05 -4.57 -11.78
C GLY A 57 -4.92 -6.08 -11.73
N ALA A 58 -4.96 -6.72 -12.88
CA ALA A 58 -4.77 -8.16 -13.01
C ALA A 58 -3.41 -8.63 -12.44
N SER A 59 -3.30 -9.92 -12.13
CA SER A 59 -2.00 -10.50 -11.76
C SER A 59 -0.99 -10.29 -12.90
N GLY A 60 0.24 -9.89 -12.55
CA GLY A 60 1.28 -9.59 -13.55
C GLY A 60 1.18 -8.21 -14.22
N ALA A 61 0.18 -7.37 -13.92
CA ALA A 61 0.04 -6.05 -14.52
C ALA A 61 1.17 -5.04 -14.19
N GLY A 62 2.07 -5.37 -13.23
CA GLY A 62 3.19 -4.50 -12.85
C GLY A 62 3.00 -3.76 -11.51
N LYS A 63 1.93 -4.06 -10.74
CA LYS A 63 1.62 -3.38 -9.47
C LYS A 63 2.78 -3.42 -8.46
N SER A 64 3.31 -4.61 -8.16
CA SER A 64 4.45 -4.78 -7.24
C SER A 64 5.73 -4.12 -7.75
N ILE A 65 5.87 -3.94 -9.08
CA ILE A 65 6.98 -3.22 -9.68
C ILE A 65 6.91 -1.73 -9.31
N ILE A 66 5.71 -1.14 -9.32
CA ILE A 66 5.50 0.25 -8.87
C ILE A 66 5.96 0.41 -7.42
N LEU A 67 5.60 -0.52 -6.51
CA LEU A 67 6.08 -0.45 -5.12
C LEU A 67 7.61 -0.56 -5.01
N LYS A 68 8.23 -1.46 -5.79
CA LYS A 68 9.70 -1.60 -5.83
C LYS A 68 10.39 -0.36 -6.39
N LEU A 69 9.79 0.31 -7.35
CA LEU A 69 10.26 1.58 -7.88
C LEU A 69 10.16 2.70 -6.83
N ILE A 70 9.05 2.80 -6.09
CA ILE A 70 8.86 3.76 -4.97
C ILE A 70 9.88 3.52 -3.85
N LEU A 71 10.25 2.27 -3.59
CA LEU A 71 11.31 1.90 -2.63
C LEU A 71 12.73 2.14 -3.17
N GLY A 72 12.89 2.49 -4.45
CA GLY A 72 14.20 2.58 -5.08
C GLY A 72 14.93 1.24 -5.18
N LEU A 73 14.22 0.11 -5.07
CA LEU A 73 14.76 -1.24 -5.30
C LEU A 73 14.94 -1.52 -6.79
N LEU A 74 14.20 -0.83 -7.63
CA LEU A 74 14.34 -0.81 -9.08
C LEU A 74 14.48 0.64 -9.54
N ARG A 75 15.10 0.86 -10.67
CA ARG A 75 15.23 2.17 -11.32
C ARG A 75 14.39 2.19 -12.58
N PRO A 76 13.62 3.27 -12.85
CA PRO A 76 12.87 3.38 -14.08
C PRO A 76 13.82 3.60 -15.27
N ASP A 77 13.41 3.14 -16.45
CA ASP A 77 14.12 3.41 -17.71
C ASP A 77 13.90 4.85 -18.19
N ALA A 78 12.70 5.40 -17.87
CA ALA A 78 12.35 6.78 -18.18
C ALA A 78 11.41 7.34 -17.11
N GLY A 79 11.32 8.68 -17.03
CA GLY A 79 10.49 9.41 -16.11
C GLY A 79 11.20 9.82 -14.83
N ALA A 80 10.42 10.17 -13.81
CA ALA A 80 10.93 10.58 -12.50
C ALA A 80 10.00 10.08 -11.39
N ILE A 81 10.58 9.77 -10.22
CA ILE A 81 9.86 9.33 -9.04
C ILE A 81 10.25 10.22 -7.88
N PHE A 82 9.23 10.73 -7.18
CA PHE A 82 9.45 11.56 -5.98
C PHE A 82 8.73 10.92 -4.79
N VAL A 83 9.41 10.88 -3.67
CA VAL A 83 8.87 10.46 -2.37
C VAL A 83 9.12 11.58 -1.36
N ASN A 84 8.07 12.04 -0.70
CA ASN A 84 8.14 13.20 0.20
C ASN A 84 8.86 14.44 -0.41
N GLY A 85 8.65 14.67 -1.72
CA GLY A 85 9.27 15.76 -2.47
C GLY A 85 10.71 15.50 -2.92
N GLN A 86 11.33 14.41 -2.54
CA GLN A 86 12.69 14.04 -2.94
C GLN A 86 12.68 13.15 -4.18
N ARG A 87 13.45 13.51 -5.19
CA ARG A 87 13.59 12.70 -6.41
C ARG A 87 14.48 11.49 -6.16
N ILE A 88 13.91 10.28 -6.20
CA ILE A 88 14.58 9.05 -5.75
C ILE A 88 15.25 8.23 -6.86
N ASP A 89 14.81 8.37 -8.11
CA ASP A 89 15.32 7.58 -9.25
C ASP A 89 16.82 7.80 -9.53
N ARG A 90 17.39 8.87 -8.97
CA ARG A 90 18.81 9.24 -9.10
C ARG A 90 19.60 9.21 -7.79
N MET A 91 18.96 8.82 -6.68
CA MET A 91 19.62 8.75 -5.37
C MET A 91 20.71 7.67 -5.33
N SER A 92 21.72 7.88 -4.47
CA SER A 92 22.67 6.85 -4.12
C SER A 92 22.02 5.79 -3.23
N GLU A 93 22.62 4.59 -3.12
CA GLU A 93 22.09 3.55 -2.25
C GLU A 93 22.09 3.97 -0.77
N VAL A 94 23.06 4.79 -0.35
CA VAL A 94 23.13 5.33 1.00
C VAL A 94 21.93 6.24 1.31
N ASP A 95 21.57 7.13 0.37
CA ASP A 95 20.43 8.03 0.52
C ASP A 95 19.11 7.24 0.50
N LEU A 96 19.03 6.19 -0.35
CA LEU A 96 17.87 5.30 -0.41
C LEU A 96 17.68 4.49 0.88
N LEU A 97 18.75 4.09 1.58
CA LEU A 97 18.64 3.44 2.90
C LEU A 97 17.99 4.38 3.92
N GLN A 98 18.37 5.65 3.92
CA GLN A 98 17.75 6.65 4.79
C GLN A 98 16.28 6.88 4.42
N LEU A 99 15.96 7.00 3.12
CA LEU A 99 14.57 7.11 2.65
C LEU A 99 13.73 5.92 3.09
N ARG A 100 14.23 4.69 2.88
CA ARG A 100 13.53 3.44 3.25
C ARG A 100 13.30 3.33 4.75
N SER A 101 14.07 4.04 5.60
CA SER A 101 13.81 4.05 7.03
C SER A 101 12.47 4.68 7.40
N ASP A 102 11.94 5.56 6.56
CA ASP A 102 10.62 6.22 6.71
C ASP A 102 9.49 5.55 5.91
N ILE A 103 9.75 4.42 5.26
CA ILE A 103 8.75 3.65 4.50
C ILE A 103 8.56 2.28 5.13
N GLY A 104 7.33 1.96 5.51
CA GLY A 104 6.93 0.60 5.93
C GLY A 104 6.46 -0.22 4.74
N MET A 105 6.81 -1.50 4.69
CA MET A 105 6.37 -2.40 3.63
C MET A 105 5.84 -3.71 4.19
N SER A 106 4.60 -4.05 3.84
CA SER A 106 3.99 -5.35 4.06
C SER A 106 4.04 -6.14 2.75
N PHE A 107 4.85 -7.20 2.71
CA PHE A 107 5.07 -8.03 1.52
C PHE A 107 4.01 -9.12 1.39
N GLN A 108 3.73 -9.55 0.17
CA GLN A 108 2.78 -10.62 -0.15
C GLN A 108 3.08 -11.94 0.57
N GLU A 109 4.35 -12.31 0.75
CA GLU A 109 4.78 -13.52 1.46
C GLU A 109 5.18 -13.27 2.92
N ASN A 110 4.80 -12.11 3.48
CA ASN A 110 5.11 -11.60 4.82
C ASN A 110 6.61 -11.31 5.03
N ALA A 111 7.52 -12.03 4.39
CA ALA A 111 8.98 -11.91 4.48
C ALA A 111 9.48 -11.85 5.94
N LEU A 112 8.86 -12.64 6.84
CA LEU A 112 9.32 -12.75 8.23
C LEU A 112 10.63 -13.53 8.30
N PHE A 113 11.47 -13.18 9.25
CA PHE A 113 12.67 -13.96 9.56
C PHE A 113 12.25 -15.18 10.37
N ASP A 114 12.41 -16.38 9.81
CA ASP A 114 12.01 -17.65 10.46
C ASP A 114 12.83 -17.96 11.71
N SER A 115 14.02 -17.37 11.84
CA SER A 115 14.94 -17.54 12.97
C SER A 115 14.68 -16.56 14.12
N LEU A 116 13.77 -15.63 13.98
CA LEU A 116 13.42 -14.62 14.98
C LEU A 116 12.01 -14.85 15.48
N THR A 117 11.77 -14.53 16.76
CA THR A 117 10.43 -14.50 17.34
C THR A 117 9.56 -13.43 16.66
N VAL A 118 8.26 -13.42 16.94
CA VAL A 118 7.32 -12.39 16.50
C VAL A 118 7.76 -11.01 16.97
N GLY A 119 8.10 -10.88 18.26
CA GLY A 119 8.58 -9.61 18.83
C GLY A 119 9.87 -9.12 18.20
N GLU A 120 10.84 -10.02 17.99
CA GLU A 120 12.10 -9.70 17.29
C GLU A 120 11.88 -9.31 15.83
N ASN A 121 10.97 -9.98 15.11
CA ASN A 121 10.58 -9.58 13.76
C ASN A 121 10.01 -8.16 13.71
N VAL A 122 9.11 -7.82 14.63
CA VAL A 122 8.50 -6.49 14.71
C VAL A 122 9.52 -5.44 15.11
N GLY A 123 10.36 -5.73 16.10
CA GLY A 123 11.41 -4.84 16.61
C GLY A 123 12.64 -4.70 15.71
N PHE A 124 12.80 -5.58 14.70
CA PHE A 124 14.04 -5.71 13.93
C PHE A 124 14.61 -4.37 13.43
N ARG A 125 13.77 -3.53 12.83
CA ARG A 125 14.20 -2.21 12.34
C ARG A 125 14.42 -1.18 13.44
N LEU A 126 13.77 -1.33 14.59
CA LEU A 126 13.91 -0.41 15.72
C LEU A 126 15.28 -0.58 16.39
N LEU A 127 15.87 -1.79 16.34
CA LEU A 127 17.20 -2.07 16.90
C LEU A 127 18.32 -1.35 16.16
N ASP A 128 18.14 -1.08 14.86
CA ASP A 128 19.09 -0.29 14.05
C ASP A 128 18.97 1.21 14.29
N ALA A 129 17.89 1.66 14.95
CA ALA A 129 17.68 3.06 15.28
C ALA A 129 18.54 3.42 16.51
N ALA A 130 19.72 3.96 16.29
CA ALA A 130 20.76 4.26 17.30
C ALA A 130 20.32 5.17 18.47
N HIS A 131 19.07 5.66 18.45
CA HIS A 131 18.52 6.58 19.47
C HIS A 131 17.47 5.94 20.38
N LEU A 132 17.07 4.67 20.15
CA LEU A 132 16.09 3.98 21.00
C LEU A 132 16.78 3.07 22.01
N SER A 133 16.36 3.13 23.26
CA SER A 133 16.74 2.17 24.29
C SER A 133 15.99 0.82 24.09
N ALA A 134 16.55 -0.25 24.67
CA ALA A 134 15.89 -1.57 24.64
C ALA A 134 14.43 -1.52 25.15
N THR A 135 14.20 -0.78 26.25
CA THR A 135 12.86 -0.60 26.84
C THR A 135 11.90 0.13 25.91
N GLU A 136 12.38 1.15 25.17
CA GLU A 136 11.54 1.85 24.18
C GLU A 136 11.19 0.94 23.01
N VAL A 137 12.12 0.10 22.56
CA VAL A 137 11.87 -0.91 21.53
C VAL A 137 10.85 -1.94 22.00
N GLU A 138 11.01 -2.51 23.21
CA GLU A 138 10.05 -3.46 23.80
C GLU A 138 8.67 -2.85 23.95
N THR A 139 8.57 -1.62 24.45
CA THR A 139 7.30 -0.89 24.58
C THR A 139 6.64 -0.73 23.23
N ARG A 140 7.39 -0.30 22.21
CA ARG A 140 6.84 -0.10 20.86
C ARG A 140 6.41 -1.42 20.20
N VAL A 141 7.16 -2.49 20.40
CA VAL A 141 6.78 -3.84 19.93
C VAL A 141 5.46 -4.28 20.56
N ALA A 142 5.32 -4.10 21.88
CA ALA A 142 4.09 -4.45 22.59
C ALA A 142 2.89 -3.63 22.06
N GLU A 143 3.03 -2.30 21.90
CA GLU A 143 1.99 -1.42 21.34
C GLU A 143 1.50 -1.91 19.96
N VAL A 144 2.41 -2.20 19.04
CA VAL A 144 2.00 -2.59 17.68
C VAL A 144 1.46 -4.01 17.60
N LEU A 145 1.93 -4.92 18.46
CA LEU A 145 1.37 -6.26 18.57
C LEU A 145 -0.03 -6.23 19.19
N GLU A 146 -0.27 -5.38 20.18
CA GLU A 146 -1.61 -5.15 20.74
C GLU A 146 -2.54 -4.57 19.67
N PHE A 147 -2.07 -3.59 18.90
CA PHE A 147 -2.85 -2.98 17.82
C PHE A 147 -3.36 -4.01 16.82
N VAL A 148 -2.54 -4.98 16.40
CA VAL A 148 -2.93 -6.05 15.48
C VAL A 148 -3.52 -7.29 16.18
N GLY A 149 -3.81 -7.23 17.48
CA GLY A 149 -4.43 -8.31 18.27
C GLY A 149 -3.53 -9.54 18.42
N LEU A 150 -2.21 -9.33 18.55
CA LEU A 150 -1.21 -10.39 18.69
C LEU A 150 -0.27 -10.20 19.91
N ALA A 151 -0.69 -9.46 20.94
CA ALA A 151 0.12 -9.15 22.11
C ALA A 151 0.69 -10.41 22.79
N GLU A 152 -0.09 -11.49 22.90
CA GLU A 152 0.30 -12.76 23.53
C GLU A 152 1.22 -13.64 22.67
N TYR A 153 1.53 -13.24 21.45
CA TYR A 153 2.33 -14.02 20.49
C TYR A 153 3.78 -13.52 20.37
N ALA A 154 4.20 -12.53 21.17
CA ALA A 154 5.53 -11.91 21.06
C ALA A 154 6.70 -12.90 21.06
N ASP A 155 6.61 -13.93 21.91
CA ASP A 155 7.66 -14.95 22.08
C ASP A 155 7.51 -16.15 21.14
N ARG A 156 6.48 -16.19 20.29
CA ARG A 156 6.26 -17.28 19.33
C ARG A 156 7.15 -17.14 18.11
N MET A 157 7.45 -18.28 17.49
CA MET A 157 8.13 -18.31 16.19
C MET A 157 7.11 -18.17 15.04
N PRO A 158 7.50 -17.61 13.88
CA PRO A 158 6.60 -17.51 12.71
C PRO A 158 5.99 -18.85 12.28
N SER A 159 6.68 -19.97 12.48
CA SER A 159 6.20 -21.32 12.17
C SER A 159 5.01 -21.77 13.04
N GLU A 160 4.83 -21.17 14.20
CA GLU A 160 3.73 -21.48 15.14
C GLU A 160 2.46 -20.67 14.83
N LEU A 161 2.50 -19.76 13.84
CA LEU A 161 1.41 -18.86 13.50
C LEU A 161 0.60 -19.36 12.31
N SER A 162 -0.70 -19.06 12.30
CA SER A 162 -1.54 -19.17 11.09
C SER A 162 -1.09 -18.18 10.00
N GLY A 163 -1.53 -18.38 8.74
CA GLY A 163 -1.24 -17.47 7.65
C GLY A 163 -1.66 -16.02 7.92
N GLY A 164 -2.87 -15.84 8.46
CA GLY A 164 -3.38 -14.51 8.83
C GLY A 164 -2.64 -13.87 10.00
N GLN A 165 -2.22 -14.65 11.00
CA GLN A 165 -1.37 -14.15 12.08
C GLN A 165 -0.03 -13.69 11.54
N ARG A 166 0.64 -14.48 10.69
CA ARG A 166 1.88 -14.04 10.02
C ARG A 166 1.69 -12.75 9.22
N ARG A 167 0.55 -12.61 8.53
CA ARG A 167 0.23 -11.38 7.78
C ARG A 167 0.14 -10.17 8.71
N ARG A 168 -0.57 -10.30 9.83
CA ARG A 168 -0.68 -9.23 10.85
C ARG A 168 0.66 -8.89 11.50
N VAL A 169 1.54 -9.87 11.73
CA VAL A 169 2.94 -9.61 12.15
C VAL A 169 3.70 -8.80 11.10
N GLY A 170 3.54 -9.10 9.81
CA GLY A 170 4.11 -8.32 8.72
C GLY A 170 3.64 -6.86 8.71
N ILE A 171 2.37 -6.62 8.98
CA ILE A 171 1.79 -5.27 9.14
C ILE A 171 2.39 -4.59 10.39
N ALA A 172 2.41 -5.27 11.54
CA ALA A 172 2.99 -4.76 12.78
C ALA A 172 4.46 -4.33 12.58
N ARG A 173 5.26 -5.16 11.91
CA ARG A 173 6.65 -4.84 11.56
C ARG A 173 6.75 -3.61 10.64
N ALA A 174 5.87 -3.51 9.65
CA ALA A 174 5.86 -2.36 8.72
C ALA A 174 5.56 -1.05 9.42
N MET A 175 4.68 -1.05 10.45
CA MET A 175 4.25 0.15 11.18
C MET A 175 5.10 0.46 12.42
N ALA A 176 5.97 -0.45 12.85
CA ALA A 176 6.73 -0.31 14.10
C ALA A 176 7.56 0.97 14.18
N SER A 177 8.22 1.35 13.09
CA SER A 177 9.05 2.56 12.98
C SER A 177 8.24 3.87 12.82
N LYS A 178 6.91 3.84 12.89
CA LYS A 178 6.02 5.00 12.62
C LYS A 178 6.33 5.67 11.27
N PRO A 179 6.32 4.92 10.17
CA PRO A 179 6.70 5.46 8.86
C PRO A 179 5.70 6.52 8.38
N SER A 180 6.17 7.46 7.54
CA SER A 180 5.28 8.43 6.88
C SER A 180 4.48 7.82 5.72
N LEU A 181 4.97 6.69 5.16
CA LEU A 181 4.35 5.97 4.04
C LEU A 181 4.32 4.47 4.32
N LEU A 182 3.14 3.86 4.18
CA LEU A 182 2.94 2.40 4.22
C LEU A 182 2.62 1.86 2.83
N LEU A 183 3.31 0.80 2.46
CA LEU A 183 3.10 0.08 1.22
C LEU A 183 2.59 -1.34 1.53
N PHE A 184 1.49 -1.74 0.89
CA PHE A 184 0.90 -3.07 1.02
C PHE A 184 0.92 -3.78 -0.33
N ASP A 185 1.55 -4.93 -0.41
CA ASP A 185 1.62 -5.76 -1.61
C ASP A 185 0.72 -6.99 -1.44
N ASP A 186 -0.47 -6.96 -2.06
CA ASP A 186 -1.48 -8.03 -2.04
C ASP A 186 -1.71 -8.63 -0.62
N PRO A 187 -2.14 -7.81 0.37
CA PRO A 187 -2.10 -8.18 1.79
C PRO A 187 -3.03 -9.34 2.17
N THR A 188 -4.05 -9.64 1.38
CA THR A 188 -5.06 -10.69 1.67
C THR A 188 -4.91 -11.92 0.77
N THR A 189 -4.03 -11.88 -0.22
CA THR A 189 -3.84 -12.99 -1.16
C THR A 189 -3.46 -14.29 -0.47
N GLY A 190 -4.17 -15.37 -0.81
CA GLY A 190 -3.94 -16.70 -0.26
C GLY A 190 -4.52 -16.93 1.14
N LEU A 191 -5.28 -15.98 1.68
CA LEU A 191 -6.03 -16.14 2.93
C LEU A 191 -7.48 -16.57 2.62
N ASP A 192 -8.08 -17.31 3.56
CA ASP A 192 -9.53 -17.52 3.49
C ASP A 192 -10.30 -16.22 3.75
N PRO A 193 -11.56 -16.10 3.30
CA PRO A 193 -12.32 -14.85 3.37
C PRO A 193 -12.48 -14.26 4.78
N VAL A 194 -12.57 -15.11 5.81
CA VAL A 194 -12.75 -14.64 7.20
C VAL A 194 -11.43 -14.04 7.71
N ILE A 195 -10.31 -14.69 7.42
CA ILE A 195 -8.99 -14.20 7.80
C ILE A 195 -8.63 -12.95 6.99
N ALA A 196 -8.96 -12.90 5.70
CA ALA A 196 -8.77 -11.73 4.85
C ALA A 196 -9.47 -10.50 5.43
N SER A 197 -10.75 -10.64 5.83
CA SER A 197 -11.52 -9.56 6.46
C SER A 197 -10.85 -9.01 7.74
N ASN A 198 -10.24 -9.87 8.55
CA ASN A 198 -9.50 -9.40 9.74
C ASN A 198 -8.26 -8.57 9.37
N VAL A 199 -7.59 -8.90 8.26
CA VAL A 199 -6.46 -8.11 7.74
C VAL A 199 -6.93 -6.78 7.19
N ASP A 200 -8.05 -6.77 6.46
CA ASP A 200 -8.67 -5.55 5.94
C ASP A 200 -9.06 -4.60 7.08
N ASP A 201 -9.64 -5.12 8.16
CA ASP A 201 -9.96 -4.34 9.37
C ASP A 201 -8.72 -3.67 9.98
N GLU A 202 -7.57 -4.37 10.04
CA GLU A 202 -6.33 -3.78 10.52
C GLU A 202 -5.84 -2.65 9.60
N ILE A 203 -6.00 -2.79 8.28
CA ILE A 203 -5.64 -1.75 7.31
C ILE A 203 -6.57 -0.53 7.47
N VAL A 204 -7.89 -0.75 7.66
CA VAL A 204 -8.85 0.32 7.96
C VAL A 204 -8.48 1.06 9.24
N LYS A 205 -8.13 0.35 10.31
CA LYS A 205 -7.67 0.95 11.58
C LYS A 205 -6.41 1.79 11.38
N LEU A 206 -5.42 1.28 10.63
CA LEU A 206 -4.18 2.02 10.35
C LEU A 206 -4.45 3.33 9.61
N ARG A 207 -5.29 3.30 8.59
CA ARG A 207 -5.67 4.50 7.85
C ARG A 207 -6.36 5.53 8.72
N ASP A 208 -7.35 5.12 9.53
CA ASP A 208 -8.24 6.05 10.23
C ASP A 208 -7.73 6.48 11.61
N LEU A 209 -6.97 5.63 12.29
CA LEU A 209 -6.49 5.92 13.65
C LEU A 209 -5.05 6.45 13.68
N GLU A 210 -4.21 6.02 12.73
CA GLU A 210 -2.81 6.45 12.64
C GLU A 210 -2.59 7.52 11.55
N HIS A 211 -3.60 7.75 10.67
CA HIS A 211 -3.57 8.76 9.59
C HIS A 211 -2.35 8.68 8.69
N VAL A 212 -1.79 7.48 8.52
CA VAL A 212 -0.59 7.26 7.70
C VAL A 212 -0.94 7.26 6.22
N THR A 213 -0.09 7.85 5.40
CA THR A 213 -0.22 7.74 3.94
C THR A 213 -0.01 6.28 3.53
N SER A 214 -0.86 5.74 2.67
CA SER A 214 -0.72 4.35 2.24
C SER A 214 -1.02 4.12 0.77
N ILE A 215 -0.27 3.18 0.20
CA ILE A 215 -0.52 2.62 -1.13
C ILE A 215 -0.74 1.12 -0.94
N LEU A 216 -1.91 0.64 -1.37
CA LEU A 216 -2.24 -0.78 -1.36
C LEU A 216 -2.37 -1.25 -2.79
N VAL A 217 -1.57 -2.22 -3.19
CA VAL A 217 -1.72 -2.90 -4.48
C VAL A 217 -2.42 -4.22 -4.27
N THR A 218 -3.43 -4.50 -5.08
CA THR A 218 -4.15 -5.76 -5.01
C THR A 218 -4.85 -6.11 -6.33
N HIS A 219 -5.15 -7.37 -6.51
CA HIS A 219 -6.08 -7.89 -7.51
C HIS A 219 -7.41 -8.31 -6.87
N GLN A 220 -7.53 -8.23 -5.53
CA GLN A 220 -8.73 -8.53 -4.75
C GLN A 220 -9.63 -7.28 -4.68
N ILE A 221 -10.51 -7.11 -5.67
CA ILE A 221 -11.36 -5.92 -5.78
C ILE A 221 -12.30 -5.79 -4.59
N ARG A 222 -12.86 -6.91 -4.12
CA ARG A 222 -13.74 -6.93 -2.95
C ARG A 222 -13.08 -6.31 -1.72
N ASP A 223 -11.86 -6.71 -1.40
CA ASP A 223 -11.11 -6.24 -0.23
C ASP A 223 -10.78 -4.76 -0.37
N ALA A 224 -10.35 -4.32 -1.57
CA ALA A 224 -10.09 -2.91 -1.82
C ALA A 224 -11.34 -2.03 -1.63
N PHE A 225 -12.51 -2.48 -2.10
CA PHE A 225 -13.78 -1.77 -1.90
C PHE A 225 -14.21 -1.81 -0.44
N TYR A 226 -14.05 -2.94 0.26
CA TYR A 226 -14.32 -3.03 1.69
C TYR A 226 -13.51 -1.97 2.45
N ILE A 227 -12.19 -1.94 2.27
CA ILE A 227 -11.31 -0.98 2.93
C ILE A 227 -11.72 0.47 2.59
N ALA A 228 -12.11 0.75 1.35
CA ALA A 228 -12.47 2.10 0.91
C ALA A 228 -13.82 2.59 1.48
N THR A 229 -14.74 1.67 1.77
CA THR A 229 -16.12 1.98 2.19
C THR A 229 -16.37 1.81 3.69
N HIS A 230 -15.40 1.32 4.46
CA HIS A 230 -15.51 1.18 5.91
C HIS A 230 -14.60 2.17 6.63
N GLU A 231 -14.94 2.50 7.87
CA GLU A 231 -14.15 3.37 8.74
C GLU A 231 -13.99 2.78 10.14
N ALA A 232 -12.84 3.04 10.76
CA ALA A 232 -12.57 2.71 12.15
C ALA A 232 -12.81 3.92 13.05
N ILE A 233 -13.63 3.73 14.09
CA ILE A 233 -13.91 4.77 15.09
C ILE A 233 -13.62 4.25 16.49
N ARG A 234 -13.21 5.15 17.39
CA ARG A 234 -13.13 4.84 18.82
C ARG A 234 -14.49 5.16 19.48
N ALA A 235 -15.19 4.13 19.98
CA ALA A 235 -16.48 4.26 20.63
C ALA A 235 -16.51 3.39 21.90
N GLY A 236 -16.89 3.98 23.02
CA GLY A 236 -17.02 3.25 24.30
C GLY A 236 -15.74 2.57 24.81
N GLY A 237 -14.56 3.10 24.45
CA GLY A 237 -13.27 2.53 24.83
C GLY A 237 -12.78 1.39 23.92
N ALA A 238 -13.54 1.01 22.90
CA ALA A 238 -13.17 0.01 21.88
C ALA A 238 -13.07 0.62 20.50
N VAL A 239 -12.34 -0.06 19.59
CA VAL A 239 -12.34 0.27 18.15
C VAL A 239 -13.46 -0.51 17.49
N GLN A 240 -14.26 0.17 16.68
CA GLN A 240 -15.35 -0.41 15.90
C GLN A 240 -15.15 -0.08 14.43
N ILE A 241 -15.36 -1.07 13.56
CA ILE A 241 -15.42 -0.90 12.11
C ILE A 241 -16.90 -0.76 11.72
N ARG A 242 -17.21 0.21 10.86
CA ARG A 242 -18.56 0.45 10.34
C ARG A 242 -18.49 1.01 8.92
N ASP A 243 -19.64 1.08 8.26
CA ASP A 243 -19.77 1.76 6.98
C ASP A 243 -19.34 3.23 7.10
N ALA A 244 -18.49 3.69 6.19
CA ALA A 244 -18.00 5.05 6.17
C ALA A 244 -19.03 6.03 5.57
N HIS A 245 -19.04 7.27 6.06
CA HIS A 245 -19.77 8.36 5.41
C HIS A 245 -18.95 8.91 4.23
N GLY A 246 -18.95 8.19 3.10
CA GLY A 246 -18.18 8.51 1.90
C GLY A 246 -16.92 7.65 1.75
N GLU A 247 -16.29 7.77 0.60
CA GLU A 247 -15.11 6.97 0.29
C GLU A 247 -13.84 7.49 0.96
N ARG A 248 -13.05 6.55 1.45
CA ARG A 248 -11.83 6.79 2.23
C ARG A 248 -10.55 6.49 1.45
N ALA A 249 -10.67 6.11 0.20
CA ALA A 249 -9.53 5.79 -0.67
C ALA A 249 -9.77 6.28 -2.09
N ARG A 250 -8.69 6.48 -2.83
CA ARG A 250 -8.71 6.74 -4.26
C ARG A 250 -8.20 5.52 -5.00
N PHE A 251 -8.78 5.22 -6.15
CA PHE A 251 -8.46 4.06 -6.96
C PHE A 251 -7.69 4.45 -8.21
N LEU A 252 -6.68 3.64 -8.53
CA LEU A 252 -5.96 3.62 -9.79
C LEU A 252 -6.10 2.22 -10.38
N VAL A 253 -6.48 2.10 -11.63
CA VAL A 253 -6.55 0.82 -12.34
C VAL A 253 -5.38 0.72 -13.29
N LEU A 254 -4.49 -0.24 -13.06
CA LEU A 254 -3.35 -0.54 -13.93
C LEU A 254 -3.74 -1.62 -14.93
N HIS A 255 -3.67 -1.28 -16.22
CA HIS A 255 -3.94 -2.19 -17.33
C HIS A 255 -2.89 -2.00 -18.42
N GLU A 256 -2.35 -3.11 -18.93
CA GLU A 256 -1.30 -3.13 -19.97
C GLU A 256 -0.12 -2.18 -19.70
N GLY A 257 0.28 -2.09 -18.42
CA GLY A 257 1.38 -1.25 -17.97
C GLY A 257 1.08 0.25 -17.91
N ARG A 258 -0.18 0.68 -18.00
CA ARG A 258 -0.63 2.09 -17.94
C ARG A 258 -1.66 2.30 -16.85
N ILE A 259 -1.75 3.51 -16.31
CA ILE A 259 -2.92 3.90 -15.53
C ILE A 259 -4.08 4.07 -16.52
N TYR A 260 -4.99 3.11 -16.48
CA TYR A 260 -6.14 3.04 -17.37
C TYR A 260 -7.31 3.90 -16.89
N ALA A 261 -7.53 3.91 -15.57
CA ALA A 261 -8.56 4.72 -14.94
C ALA A 261 -8.10 5.18 -13.54
N GLU A 262 -8.62 6.31 -13.12
CA GLU A 262 -8.42 6.88 -11.80
C GLU A 262 -9.73 7.50 -11.31
N GLY A 263 -10.06 7.32 -10.03
CA GLY A 263 -11.28 7.89 -9.44
C GLY A 263 -11.60 7.33 -8.08
N THR A 264 -12.79 7.68 -7.60
CA THR A 264 -13.45 7.03 -6.47
C THR A 264 -14.03 5.68 -6.90
N GLY A 265 -14.33 4.79 -5.96
CA GLY A 265 -14.97 3.51 -6.29
C GLY A 265 -16.34 3.71 -6.93
N ALA A 266 -17.12 4.71 -6.48
CA ALA A 266 -18.39 5.07 -7.11
C ALA A 266 -18.23 5.53 -8.56
N GLU A 267 -17.21 6.33 -8.87
CA GLU A 267 -16.89 6.74 -10.25
C GLU A 267 -16.51 5.55 -11.12
N LEU A 268 -15.67 4.63 -10.59
CA LEU A 268 -15.27 3.43 -11.32
C LEU A 268 -16.45 2.48 -11.59
N LEU A 269 -17.34 2.29 -10.60
CA LEU A 269 -18.54 1.45 -10.76
C LEU A 269 -19.57 2.07 -11.74
N ALA A 270 -19.65 3.40 -11.79
CA ALA A 270 -20.53 4.11 -12.71
C ALA A 270 -19.98 4.24 -14.15
N ALA A 271 -18.70 3.89 -14.35
CA ALA A 271 -18.05 3.95 -15.65
C ALA A 271 -18.71 3.01 -16.65
N LYS A 272 -18.97 3.52 -17.87
CA LYS A 272 -19.56 2.74 -18.96
C LYS A 272 -18.51 2.03 -19.83
N ASP A 273 -17.26 2.07 -19.41
CA ASP A 273 -16.16 1.45 -20.12
C ASP A 273 -16.26 -0.08 -20.02
N PRO A 274 -16.24 -0.82 -21.14
CA PRO A 274 -16.42 -2.27 -21.15
C PRO A 274 -15.36 -3.04 -20.34
N TYR A 275 -14.09 -2.60 -20.40
CA TYR A 275 -13.02 -3.23 -19.67
C TYR A 275 -13.19 -3.03 -18.16
N LEU A 276 -13.51 -1.82 -17.70
CA LEU A 276 -13.76 -1.55 -16.28
C LEU A 276 -14.95 -2.35 -15.77
N GLN A 277 -16.02 -2.44 -16.54
CA GLN A 277 -17.18 -3.24 -16.18
C GLN A 277 -16.80 -4.72 -16.05
N GLU A 278 -16.13 -5.29 -17.04
CA GLU A 278 -15.68 -6.68 -16.98
C GLU A 278 -14.73 -6.90 -15.80
N PHE A 279 -13.71 -6.08 -15.65
CA PHE A 279 -12.70 -6.17 -14.59
C PHE A 279 -13.32 -6.07 -13.18
N LEU A 280 -14.23 -5.14 -12.94
CA LEU A 280 -14.87 -4.93 -11.64
C LEU A 280 -15.94 -5.98 -11.36
N PHE A 281 -16.80 -6.34 -12.34
CA PHE A 281 -17.91 -7.26 -12.14
C PHE A 281 -17.51 -8.74 -12.09
N MET A 282 -16.40 -9.16 -12.72
CA MET A 282 -15.92 -10.54 -12.58
C MET A 282 -15.46 -10.89 -11.16
N THR A 283 -15.28 -9.91 -10.30
CA THR A 283 -14.73 -10.07 -8.95
C THR A 283 -15.66 -9.58 -7.84
N LEU A 284 -16.66 -8.79 -8.17
CA LEU A 284 -17.72 -8.41 -7.22
C LEU A 284 -18.88 -9.40 -7.36
N PRO A 285 -19.37 -10.02 -6.27
CA PRO A 285 -20.56 -10.86 -6.36
C PRO A 285 -21.75 -10.02 -6.83
N PRO A 286 -22.69 -10.63 -7.59
CA PRO A 286 -23.93 -9.95 -7.93
C PRO A 286 -24.70 -9.71 -6.63
N TRP A 287 -24.86 -8.46 -6.30
CA TRP A 287 -25.72 -7.99 -5.18
C TRP A 287 -27.16 -7.95 -5.61
#